data_04244d91762c7816da4ed374cbb5d876
#
_entry.id   04244d91762c7816da4ed374cbb5d876
#
_cell.length_a   1.000
_cell.length_b   1.000
_cell.length_c   1.000
_cell.angle_alpha   90.00
_cell.angle_beta   90.00
_cell.angle_gamma   90.00
#
_symmetry.space_group_name_H-M   'P 1'
#
loop_
_entity.id
_entity.type
_entity.pdbx_description
1 polymer ?
#
loop_
_entity_poly.entity_id
_entity_poly.type
_entity_poly.pdbx_seq_one_letter_code
_entity_poly.pdbx_strand_id
1 'polypeptide(L)'
;AELNGYTITGISGWSGKPTNSHPLGVITGAFKNNKTIKTVVIPDTVKYIDDESFYGCTALESVMFGNGVEEIGDYAFENCTSLSKVYIPVSVKKIGAEAFGYTFGSELTLNKNFSMTCAKDSAAEKYAKENGITYDTYQVKIDELAVSGIKDKEYTGKPVTQNIVIKNGNVVLDEGSDYTVTYSANTKVGTVEVTITGTGSYIGEIKSSFDILPAKQQIQKLETRFKGFFIDWAQKGSATGYEIEYSTNADFKDSTVKKLTANKPDTLTISGLTAG
;
A
#
# COMPACT_ATOMS: atom_id res chain seq x y z
N ALA A 1 -14.81 3.68 -13.96
CA ALA A 1 -15.83 3.64 -15.00
C ALA A 1 -15.19 3.95 -16.33
N GLU A 2 -15.71 3.38 -17.41
CA GLU A 2 -15.25 3.65 -18.77
C GLU A 2 -16.41 4.20 -19.58
N LEU A 3 -16.15 5.22 -20.36
CA LEU A 3 -17.06 5.74 -21.36
C LEU A 3 -16.31 5.81 -22.70
N ASN A 4 -16.76 5.05 -23.69
CA ASN A 4 -16.14 4.96 -25.02
C ASN A 4 -14.63 4.66 -25.01
N GLY A 5 -14.18 3.79 -24.08
CA GLY A 5 -12.76 3.41 -23.91
C GLY A 5 -11.93 4.38 -23.08
N TYR A 6 -12.51 5.42 -22.49
CA TYR A 6 -11.83 6.34 -21.59
C TYR A 6 -12.14 6.01 -20.13
N THR A 7 -11.10 5.87 -19.30
CA THR A 7 -11.26 5.69 -17.87
C THR A 7 -11.66 7.01 -17.21
N ILE A 8 -12.79 7.03 -16.49
CA ILE A 8 -13.24 8.22 -15.75
C ILE A 8 -12.49 8.26 -14.41
N THR A 9 -11.69 9.29 -14.20
CA THR A 9 -10.88 9.51 -12.98
C THR A 9 -11.34 10.70 -12.13
N GLY A 10 -12.25 11.50 -12.65
CA GLY A 10 -12.79 12.68 -11.95
C GLY A 10 -14.23 13.00 -12.35
N ILE A 11 -14.93 13.66 -11.47
CA ILE A 11 -16.25 14.25 -11.74
C ILE A 11 -16.11 15.75 -11.52
N SER A 12 -16.27 16.48 -12.58
CA SER A 12 -16.04 17.91 -12.58
C SER A 12 -16.98 18.64 -13.56
N GLY A 13 -17.33 19.90 -13.30
CA GLY A 13 -18.08 20.78 -14.20
C GLY A 13 -17.15 21.86 -14.80
N TRP A 14 -17.37 22.44 -15.97
CA TRP A 14 -16.39 23.30 -16.66
C TRP A 14 -16.52 24.79 -16.28
N SER A 15 -15.42 25.42 -15.80
CA SER A 15 -15.32 26.88 -15.59
C SER A 15 -14.08 27.54 -16.20
N GLY A 16 -13.40 26.89 -17.11
CA GLY A 16 -12.62 27.58 -18.16
C GLY A 16 -11.17 27.97 -17.91
N LYS A 17 -10.46 27.56 -16.83
CA LYS A 17 -9.00 27.71 -16.78
C LYS A 17 -8.31 26.53 -16.12
N PRO A 18 -7.24 25.95 -16.74
CA PRO A 18 -6.41 24.94 -16.10
C PRO A 18 -5.71 25.50 -14.85
N THR A 19 -5.67 24.74 -13.75
CA THR A 19 -4.86 25.04 -12.57
C THR A 19 -3.74 24.01 -12.45
N ASN A 20 -2.69 24.31 -11.65
CA ASN A 20 -1.58 23.38 -11.41
C ASN A 20 -2.01 22.06 -10.72
N SER A 21 -3.17 22.04 -10.07
CA SER A 21 -3.76 20.85 -9.45
C SER A 21 -4.68 20.08 -10.40
N HIS A 22 -5.18 20.71 -11.47
CA HIS A 22 -6.08 20.10 -12.46
C HIS A 22 -5.64 20.50 -13.88
N PRO A 23 -4.67 19.79 -14.47
CA PRO A 23 -4.05 20.16 -15.75
C PRO A 23 -5.03 20.10 -16.95
N LEU A 24 -6.21 19.51 -16.79
CA LEU A 24 -7.25 19.43 -17.82
C LEU A 24 -8.31 20.53 -17.73
N GLY A 25 -8.16 21.49 -16.79
CA GLY A 25 -9.13 22.55 -16.50
C GLY A 25 -10.03 22.19 -15.32
N VAL A 26 -10.32 23.20 -14.49
CA VAL A 26 -11.27 23.04 -13.38
C VAL A 26 -12.69 22.99 -13.99
N ILE A 27 -13.32 21.86 -13.86
CA ILE A 27 -14.72 21.68 -14.18
C ILE A 27 -15.46 21.71 -12.84
N THR A 28 -16.04 22.85 -12.46
CA THR A 28 -16.88 22.99 -11.27
C THR A 28 -18.34 22.77 -11.61
N GLY A 29 -19.07 22.09 -10.72
CA GLY A 29 -20.54 21.99 -10.81
C GLY A 29 -21.07 21.08 -11.92
N ALA A 30 -20.44 19.90 -12.19
CA ALA A 30 -20.89 18.97 -13.24
C ALA A 30 -22.40 18.67 -13.20
N PHE A 31 -22.95 18.54 -11.99
CA PHE A 31 -24.36 18.26 -11.75
C PHE A 31 -25.04 19.36 -10.93
N LYS A 32 -24.42 20.54 -10.84
CA LYS A 32 -24.91 21.67 -10.05
C LYS A 32 -26.38 21.96 -10.32
N ASN A 33 -27.19 22.08 -9.27
CA ASN A 33 -28.63 22.35 -9.31
C ASN A 33 -29.48 21.29 -10.02
N ASN A 34 -28.96 20.07 -10.21
CA ASN A 34 -29.79 19.00 -10.75
C ASN A 34 -30.86 18.58 -9.72
N LYS A 35 -32.12 18.68 -10.09
CA LYS A 35 -33.28 18.41 -9.20
C LYS A 35 -33.89 17.03 -9.41
N THR A 36 -33.28 16.17 -10.24
CA THR A 36 -33.83 14.87 -10.63
C THR A 36 -32.97 13.70 -10.19
N ILE A 37 -31.65 13.89 -10.01
CA ILE A 37 -30.74 12.84 -9.56
C ILE A 37 -31.05 12.50 -8.10
N LYS A 38 -31.38 11.22 -7.85
CA LYS A 38 -31.67 10.68 -6.52
C LYS A 38 -30.51 9.87 -5.96
N THR A 39 -29.79 9.17 -6.81
CA THR A 39 -28.68 8.29 -6.40
C THR A 39 -27.49 8.51 -7.30
N VAL A 40 -26.30 8.56 -6.70
CA VAL A 40 -25.01 8.66 -7.39
C VAL A 40 -24.13 7.51 -6.94
N VAL A 41 -23.53 6.81 -7.92
CA VAL A 41 -22.49 5.81 -7.69
C VAL A 41 -21.19 6.35 -8.27
N ILE A 42 -20.22 6.61 -7.39
CA ILE A 42 -18.88 7.05 -7.76
C ILE A 42 -18.00 5.80 -7.86
N PRO A 43 -17.48 5.41 -9.03
CA PRO A 43 -16.67 4.21 -9.16
C PRO A 43 -15.26 4.39 -8.60
N ASP A 44 -14.55 3.26 -8.34
CA ASP A 44 -13.19 3.24 -7.80
C ASP A 44 -12.14 3.96 -8.68
N THR A 45 -12.45 4.20 -9.95
CA THR A 45 -11.55 4.93 -10.87
C THR A 45 -11.57 6.44 -10.67
N VAL A 46 -12.59 6.99 -10.00
CA VAL A 46 -12.72 8.42 -9.71
C VAL A 46 -11.87 8.76 -8.49
N LYS A 47 -10.95 9.71 -8.66
CA LYS A 47 -10.06 10.20 -7.60
C LYS A 47 -10.50 11.53 -7.00
N TYR A 48 -11.13 12.35 -7.81
CA TYR A 48 -11.48 13.73 -7.44
C TYR A 48 -12.96 14.01 -7.71
N ILE A 49 -13.61 14.64 -6.75
CA ILE A 49 -14.92 15.29 -6.90
C ILE A 49 -14.66 16.77 -6.70
N ASP A 50 -14.76 17.53 -7.78
CA ASP A 50 -14.42 18.94 -7.76
C ASP A 50 -15.46 19.79 -7.02
N ASP A 51 -15.09 21.07 -6.82
CA ASP A 51 -15.93 22.07 -6.16
C ASP A 51 -17.31 22.13 -6.80
N GLU A 52 -18.32 22.24 -5.96
CA GLU A 52 -19.74 22.41 -6.36
C GLU A 52 -20.29 21.29 -7.28
N SER A 53 -19.62 20.14 -7.45
CA SER A 53 -20.00 19.12 -8.44
C SER A 53 -21.46 18.68 -8.34
N PHE A 54 -22.00 18.59 -7.13
CA PHE A 54 -23.40 18.25 -6.83
C PHE A 54 -24.12 19.36 -6.03
N TYR A 55 -23.58 20.59 -6.03
CA TYR A 55 -24.19 21.70 -5.32
C TYR A 55 -25.67 21.85 -5.67
N GLY A 56 -26.52 21.95 -4.68
CA GLY A 56 -27.96 22.18 -4.87
C GLY A 56 -28.73 21.02 -5.53
N CYS A 57 -28.17 19.79 -5.51
CA CYS A 57 -28.91 18.59 -5.95
C CYS A 57 -29.92 18.18 -4.87
N THR A 58 -31.02 18.95 -4.76
CA THR A 58 -31.98 18.82 -3.65
C THR A 58 -32.76 17.51 -3.64
N ALA A 59 -32.80 16.75 -4.76
CA ALA A 59 -33.43 15.44 -4.83
C ALA A 59 -32.43 14.28 -4.50
N LEU A 60 -31.15 14.58 -4.29
CA LEU A 60 -30.12 13.55 -4.04
C LEU A 60 -30.32 12.93 -2.66
N GLU A 61 -30.66 11.66 -2.63
CA GLU A 61 -30.97 10.88 -1.42
C GLU A 61 -29.77 10.01 -0.99
N SER A 62 -28.95 9.56 -1.94
CA SER A 62 -27.85 8.61 -1.67
C SER A 62 -26.64 8.84 -2.56
N VAL A 63 -25.45 8.73 -1.96
CA VAL A 63 -24.16 8.72 -2.65
C VAL A 63 -23.36 7.51 -2.17
N MET A 64 -22.91 6.68 -3.12
CA MET A 64 -22.00 5.55 -2.87
C MET A 64 -20.64 5.90 -3.45
N PHE A 65 -19.65 6.10 -2.58
CA PHE A 65 -18.28 6.40 -2.99
C PHE A 65 -17.49 5.10 -3.19
N GLY A 66 -16.78 5.01 -4.32
CA GLY A 66 -15.76 4.00 -4.53
C GLY A 66 -14.49 4.28 -3.71
N ASN A 67 -13.69 3.24 -3.47
CA ASN A 67 -12.46 3.32 -2.68
C ASN A 67 -11.29 4.04 -3.41
N GLY A 68 -11.52 4.60 -4.60
CA GLY A 68 -10.55 5.39 -5.34
C GLY A 68 -10.60 6.88 -5.02
N VAL A 69 -11.67 7.39 -4.39
CA VAL A 69 -11.84 8.82 -4.13
C VAL A 69 -10.85 9.29 -3.09
N GLU A 70 -10.01 10.26 -3.46
CA GLU A 70 -8.95 10.83 -2.65
C GLU A 70 -9.31 12.24 -2.15
N GLU A 71 -10.02 13.04 -2.95
CA GLU A 71 -10.39 14.42 -2.61
C GLU A 71 -11.84 14.72 -2.97
N ILE A 72 -12.50 15.51 -2.11
CA ILE A 72 -13.85 16.08 -2.31
C ILE A 72 -13.69 17.59 -2.13
N GLY A 73 -14.09 18.35 -3.15
CA GLY A 73 -13.93 19.80 -3.24
C GLY A 73 -14.87 20.59 -2.35
N ASP A 74 -14.70 21.91 -2.39
CA ASP A 74 -15.49 22.86 -1.63
C ASP A 74 -16.95 22.86 -2.15
N TYR A 75 -17.93 22.89 -1.24
CA TYR A 75 -19.36 22.93 -1.56
C TYR A 75 -19.86 21.76 -2.41
N ALA A 76 -19.10 20.67 -2.52
CA ALA A 76 -19.36 19.60 -3.49
C ALA A 76 -20.78 19.00 -3.38
N PHE A 77 -21.32 18.87 -2.18
CA PHE A 77 -22.67 18.39 -1.88
C PHE A 77 -23.46 19.38 -1.01
N GLU A 78 -23.08 20.67 -1.01
CA GLU A 78 -23.82 21.69 -0.30
C GLU A 78 -25.24 21.80 -0.88
N ASN A 79 -26.20 22.08 -0.02
CA ASN A 79 -27.61 22.19 -0.38
C ASN A 79 -28.24 20.94 -1.03
N CYS A 80 -27.66 19.74 -0.76
CA CYS A 80 -28.29 18.45 -1.06
C CYS A 80 -29.29 18.10 0.05
N THR A 81 -30.43 18.76 0.08
CA THR A 81 -31.37 18.76 1.22
C THR A 81 -32.00 17.40 1.51
N SER A 82 -32.07 16.49 0.53
CA SER A 82 -32.55 15.12 0.73
C SER A 82 -31.46 14.13 1.20
N LEU A 83 -30.18 14.53 1.16
CA LEU A 83 -29.07 13.68 1.59
C LEU A 83 -28.95 13.74 3.12
N SER A 84 -29.38 12.69 3.80
CA SER A 84 -29.39 12.63 5.27
C SER A 84 -28.21 11.85 5.85
N LYS A 85 -27.57 10.98 5.06
CA LYS A 85 -26.44 10.17 5.50
C LYS A 85 -25.47 9.91 4.35
N VAL A 86 -24.16 9.86 4.69
CA VAL A 86 -23.11 9.50 3.73
C VAL A 86 -22.08 8.59 4.39
N TYR A 87 -21.59 7.60 3.63
CA TYR A 87 -20.44 6.79 3.99
C TYR A 87 -19.21 7.30 3.23
N ILE A 88 -18.17 7.74 3.96
CA ILE A 88 -16.93 8.25 3.36
C ILE A 88 -15.84 7.16 3.50
N PRO A 89 -15.29 6.67 2.38
CA PRO A 89 -14.24 5.66 2.42
C PRO A 89 -12.93 6.23 2.99
N VAL A 90 -12.10 5.34 3.55
CA VAL A 90 -10.80 5.69 4.14
C VAL A 90 -9.81 6.29 3.12
N SER A 91 -10.05 6.09 1.84
CA SER A 91 -9.25 6.66 0.74
C SER A 91 -9.32 8.19 0.66
N VAL A 92 -10.37 8.81 1.20
CA VAL A 92 -10.56 10.28 1.16
C VAL A 92 -9.58 10.94 2.13
N LYS A 93 -8.63 11.69 1.57
CA LYS A 93 -7.57 12.40 2.29
C LYS A 93 -7.88 13.87 2.53
N LYS A 94 -8.82 14.43 1.74
CA LYS A 94 -9.21 15.84 1.84
C LYS A 94 -10.70 16.03 1.56
N ILE A 95 -11.35 16.85 2.38
CA ILE A 95 -12.72 17.31 2.18
C ILE A 95 -12.71 18.83 2.30
N GLY A 96 -13.26 19.49 1.30
CA GLY A 96 -13.30 20.94 1.20
C GLY A 96 -14.32 21.59 2.14
N ALA A 97 -14.31 22.91 2.16
CA ALA A 97 -15.22 23.70 3.00
C ALA A 97 -16.69 23.41 2.62
N GLU A 98 -17.53 23.22 3.64
CA GLU A 98 -18.99 23.09 3.48
C GLU A 98 -19.43 22.01 2.50
N ALA A 99 -18.54 21.03 2.23
CA ALA A 99 -18.78 20.00 1.23
C ALA A 99 -20.00 19.14 1.53
N PHE A 100 -20.35 18.94 2.81
CA PHE A 100 -21.47 18.13 3.24
C PHE A 100 -22.25 18.74 4.38
N GLY A 101 -23.55 18.43 4.42
CA GLY A 101 -24.43 18.72 5.56
C GLY A 101 -24.91 20.17 5.62
N TYR A 102 -24.43 21.04 4.77
CA TYR A 102 -24.84 22.44 4.76
C TYR A 102 -25.99 22.69 3.80
N THR A 103 -26.88 23.54 4.20
CA THR A 103 -28.02 24.02 3.39
C THR A 103 -28.06 25.54 3.42
N PHE A 104 -28.40 26.14 2.29
CA PHE A 104 -28.52 27.57 2.12
C PHE A 104 -30.01 27.96 2.00
N GLY A 105 -30.46 28.81 2.96
CA GLY A 105 -31.75 29.46 2.94
C GLY A 105 -31.59 30.99 2.97
N SER A 106 -32.05 31.66 4.02
CA SER A 106 -31.67 33.06 4.30
C SER A 106 -30.24 33.19 4.81
N GLU A 107 -29.76 32.12 5.44
CA GLU A 107 -28.40 31.96 5.94
C GLU A 107 -27.93 30.52 5.69
N LEU A 108 -26.61 30.35 5.66
CA LEU A 108 -25.97 29.02 5.61
C LEU A 108 -26.15 28.32 6.97
N THR A 109 -26.73 27.13 6.96
CA THR A 109 -26.99 26.37 8.19
C THR A 109 -26.61 24.92 8.05
N LEU A 110 -26.11 24.32 9.14
CA LEU A 110 -25.88 22.89 9.21
C LEU A 110 -27.23 22.14 9.35
N ASN A 111 -27.48 21.17 8.48
CA ASN A 111 -28.59 20.23 8.62
C ASN A 111 -28.34 19.27 9.79
N LYS A 112 -28.99 19.46 10.90
CA LYS A 112 -28.84 18.66 12.11
C LYS A 112 -29.27 17.18 11.94
N ASN A 113 -30.00 16.87 10.87
CA ASN A 113 -30.39 15.50 10.55
C ASN A 113 -29.39 14.80 9.63
N PHE A 114 -28.33 15.50 9.19
CA PHE A 114 -27.27 14.92 8.39
C PHE A 114 -26.26 14.20 9.28
N SER A 115 -25.80 13.03 8.84
CA SER A 115 -24.78 12.23 9.55
C SER A 115 -23.77 11.63 8.59
N MET A 116 -22.58 11.35 9.10
CA MET A 116 -21.49 10.70 8.35
C MET A 116 -21.09 9.38 8.99
N THR A 117 -20.70 8.40 8.17
CA THR A 117 -19.95 7.23 8.62
C THR A 117 -18.57 7.30 7.97
N CYS A 118 -17.52 7.30 8.77
CA CYS A 118 -16.15 7.53 8.31
C CYS A 118 -15.15 6.63 9.04
N ALA A 119 -13.95 6.47 8.47
CA ALA A 119 -12.91 5.73 9.18
C ALA A 119 -12.39 6.54 10.36
N LYS A 120 -12.09 5.85 11.46
CA LYS A 120 -11.47 6.47 12.64
C LYS A 120 -10.14 7.13 12.26
N ASP A 121 -9.86 8.29 12.83
CA ASP A 121 -8.66 9.11 12.60
C ASP A 121 -8.45 9.56 11.14
N SER A 122 -9.51 9.47 10.29
CA SER A 122 -9.48 9.90 8.89
C SER A 122 -9.74 11.40 8.72
N ALA A 123 -9.48 11.90 7.50
CA ALA A 123 -9.83 13.26 7.11
C ALA A 123 -11.35 13.52 7.24
N ALA A 124 -12.18 12.51 6.99
CA ALA A 124 -13.62 12.61 7.11
C ALA A 124 -14.09 12.73 8.57
N GLU A 125 -13.47 12.01 9.50
CA GLU A 125 -13.75 12.18 10.93
C GLU A 125 -13.34 13.56 11.42
N LYS A 126 -12.16 14.03 10.99
CA LYS A 126 -11.72 15.41 11.29
C LYS A 126 -12.69 16.45 10.77
N TYR A 127 -13.11 16.32 9.50
CA TYR A 127 -14.11 17.21 8.89
C TYR A 127 -15.42 17.21 9.69
N ALA A 128 -15.95 16.03 10.06
CA ALA A 128 -17.19 15.93 10.81
C ALA A 128 -17.08 16.63 12.19
N LYS A 129 -15.97 16.43 12.91
CA LYS A 129 -15.70 17.10 14.20
C LYS A 129 -15.64 18.62 14.08
N GLU A 130 -14.87 19.13 13.10
CA GLU A 130 -14.66 20.57 12.92
C GLU A 130 -15.93 21.30 12.51
N ASN A 131 -16.85 20.61 11.82
CA ASN A 131 -18.13 21.16 11.33
C ASN A 131 -19.34 20.80 12.23
N GLY A 132 -19.14 20.10 13.37
CA GLY A 132 -20.23 19.73 14.27
C GLY A 132 -21.25 18.75 13.66
N ILE A 133 -20.84 17.95 12.68
CA ILE A 133 -21.67 16.91 12.03
C ILE A 133 -21.71 15.68 12.92
N THR A 134 -22.88 15.08 13.10
CA THR A 134 -23.03 13.77 13.76
C THR A 134 -22.35 12.69 12.93
N TYR A 135 -21.53 11.84 13.57
CA TYR A 135 -20.82 10.78 12.84
C TYR A 135 -20.65 9.49 13.65
N ASP A 136 -20.51 8.37 12.91
CA ASP A 136 -20.08 7.07 13.41
C ASP A 136 -18.73 6.72 12.78
N THR A 137 -17.87 5.96 13.50
CA THR A 137 -16.57 5.55 12.97
C THR A 137 -16.48 4.04 12.74
N TYR A 138 -15.67 3.65 11.75
CA TYR A 138 -15.24 2.27 11.51
C TYR A 138 -13.71 2.19 11.42
N GLN A 139 -13.16 0.98 11.48
CA GLN A 139 -11.74 0.71 11.21
C GLN A 139 -11.63 -0.42 10.18
N VAL A 140 -10.59 -0.36 9.35
CA VAL A 140 -10.29 -1.37 8.33
C VAL A 140 -9.32 -2.39 8.94
N LYS A 141 -9.61 -3.67 8.79
CA LYS A 141 -8.70 -4.72 9.24
C LYS A 141 -7.55 -4.88 8.25
N ILE A 142 -6.30 -4.68 8.73
CA ILE A 142 -5.11 -4.74 7.90
C ILE A 142 -4.80 -6.16 7.43
N ASP A 143 -5.15 -7.18 8.21
CA ASP A 143 -4.96 -8.60 7.91
C ASP A 143 -5.85 -9.12 6.76
N GLU A 144 -6.85 -8.35 6.35
CA GLU A 144 -7.70 -8.63 5.19
C GLU A 144 -7.15 -7.99 3.89
N LEU A 145 -6.05 -7.22 3.96
CA LEU A 145 -5.51 -6.48 2.84
C LEU A 145 -4.39 -7.22 2.09
N ALA A 146 -4.17 -6.84 0.82
CA ALA A 146 -3.11 -7.41 0.00
C ALA A 146 -1.73 -6.85 0.41
N VAL A 147 -0.80 -7.76 0.75
CA VAL A 147 0.59 -7.44 1.13
C VAL A 147 1.55 -8.00 0.10
N SER A 148 2.58 -7.25 -0.21
CA SER A 148 3.68 -7.65 -1.10
C SER A 148 5.01 -7.03 -0.67
N GLY A 149 6.11 -7.46 -1.29
CA GLY A 149 7.44 -6.91 -1.05
C GLY A 149 8.25 -7.63 0.02
N ILE A 150 7.71 -8.66 0.70
CA ILE A 150 8.44 -9.51 1.64
C ILE A 150 9.09 -10.65 0.84
N LYS A 151 10.41 -10.75 0.90
CA LYS A 151 11.20 -11.76 0.16
C LYS A 151 12.55 -11.99 0.81
N ASP A 152 13.13 -13.16 0.56
CA ASP A 152 14.47 -13.50 1.00
C ASP A 152 15.53 -12.51 0.49
N LYS A 153 16.52 -12.23 1.32
CA LYS A 153 17.63 -11.33 0.99
C LYS A 153 18.96 -11.90 1.44
N GLU A 154 20.02 -11.54 0.73
CA GLU A 154 21.38 -11.93 1.13
C GLU A 154 21.83 -11.12 2.35
N TYR A 155 22.66 -11.77 3.18
CA TYR A 155 23.34 -11.14 4.31
C TYR A 155 24.28 -10.02 3.86
N THR A 156 24.12 -8.84 4.43
CA THR A 156 24.91 -7.65 4.08
C THR A 156 25.83 -7.15 5.19
N GLY A 157 25.77 -7.78 6.38
CA GLY A 157 26.44 -7.27 7.59
C GLY A 157 25.72 -6.14 8.30
N LYS A 158 24.56 -5.71 7.77
CA LYS A 158 23.70 -4.64 8.30
C LYS A 158 22.31 -5.19 8.56
N PRO A 159 21.47 -4.49 9.36
CA PRO A 159 20.06 -4.84 9.50
C PRO A 159 19.37 -4.93 8.13
N VAL A 160 18.65 -6.02 7.91
CA VAL A 160 17.92 -6.28 6.65
C VAL A 160 16.45 -5.94 6.85
N THR A 161 15.93 -5.00 6.06
CA THR A 161 14.53 -4.60 6.04
C THR A 161 13.89 -4.91 4.69
N GLN A 162 12.56 -4.86 4.62
CA GLN A 162 11.78 -5.12 3.42
C GLN A 162 11.16 -3.82 2.89
N ASN A 163 10.88 -3.79 1.60
CA ASN A 163 10.07 -2.74 0.99
C ASN A 163 8.62 -3.25 0.89
N ILE A 164 7.88 -3.11 1.98
CA ILE A 164 6.53 -3.65 2.12
C ILE A 164 5.54 -2.70 1.44
N VAL A 165 4.63 -3.27 0.65
CA VAL A 165 3.53 -2.55 0.03
C VAL A 165 2.22 -3.21 0.44
N ILE A 166 1.35 -2.45 1.06
CA ILE A 166 0.00 -2.87 1.47
C ILE A 166 -1.01 -2.06 0.67
N LYS A 167 -2.05 -2.72 0.19
CA LYS A 167 -3.09 -2.06 -0.62
C LYS A 167 -4.48 -2.34 -0.07
N ASN A 168 -5.26 -1.28 0.07
CA ASN A 168 -6.71 -1.34 0.25
C ASN A 168 -7.37 -0.96 -1.10
N GLY A 169 -7.75 -1.96 -1.89
CA GLY A 169 -8.16 -1.75 -3.28
C GLY A 169 -7.03 -1.12 -4.10
N ASN A 170 -7.27 0.07 -4.65
CA ASN A 170 -6.28 0.83 -5.42
C ASN A 170 -5.39 1.76 -4.57
N VAL A 171 -5.69 1.92 -3.29
CA VAL A 171 -4.96 2.80 -2.38
C VAL A 171 -3.78 2.07 -1.79
N VAL A 172 -2.59 2.64 -1.88
CA VAL A 172 -1.38 2.17 -1.20
C VAL A 172 -1.33 2.83 0.18
N LEU A 173 -1.13 2.03 1.21
CA LEU A 173 -1.00 2.49 2.59
C LEU A 173 0.39 3.08 2.84
N ASP A 174 0.48 4.08 3.70
CA ASP A 174 1.71 4.75 4.08
C ASP A 174 2.25 4.20 5.41
N GLU A 175 3.51 3.74 5.42
CA GLU A 175 4.20 3.33 6.64
C GLU A 175 4.42 4.54 7.57
N GLY A 176 4.10 4.36 8.85
CA GLY A 176 4.18 5.41 9.87
C GLY A 176 2.84 6.09 10.16
N SER A 177 1.94 6.25 9.19
CA SER A 177 0.57 6.78 9.40
C SER A 177 -0.48 5.69 9.45
N ASP A 178 -0.46 4.76 8.50
CA ASP A 178 -1.48 3.72 8.35
C ASP A 178 -1.07 2.39 8.99
N TYR A 179 0.22 2.14 9.07
CA TYR A 179 0.79 0.95 9.72
C TYR A 179 2.23 1.17 10.18
N THR A 180 2.69 0.29 11.06
CA THR A 180 4.10 0.19 11.47
C THR A 180 4.64 -1.20 11.19
N VAL A 181 5.96 -1.31 11.00
CA VAL A 181 6.66 -2.58 10.76
C VAL A 181 7.71 -2.81 11.82
N THR A 182 7.71 -4.01 12.38
CA THR A 182 8.75 -4.48 13.29
C THR A 182 9.35 -5.78 12.79
N TYR A 183 10.63 -5.99 13.09
CA TYR A 183 11.38 -7.17 12.70
C TYR A 183 11.93 -7.84 13.95
N SER A 184 11.97 -9.18 13.96
CA SER A 184 12.81 -9.91 14.91
C SER A 184 14.30 -9.64 14.62
N ALA A 185 15.24 -10.39 15.20
CA ALA A 185 16.68 -10.20 14.95
C ALA A 185 17.00 -10.35 13.45
N ASN A 186 17.28 -9.23 12.77
CA ASN A 186 17.47 -9.12 11.32
C ASN A 186 18.90 -8.79 10.89
N THR A 187 19.89 -9.13 11.71
CA THR A 187 21.32 -8.83 11.48
C THR A 187 22.18 -10.07 11.26
N LYS A 188 21.58 -11.25 11.20
CA LYS A 188 22.27 -12.55 11.01
C LYS A 188 21.53 -13.39 9.98
N VAL A 189 22.24 -14.36 9.41
CA VAL A 189 21.64 -15.40 8.57
C VAL A 189 20.59 -16.18 9.37
N GLY A 190 19.46 -16.46 8.76
CA GLY A 190 18.33 -17.16 9.35
C GLY A 190 17.00 -16.47 9.09
N THR A 191 15.94 -17.05 9.62
CA THR A 191 14.57 -16.54 9.44
C THR A 191 14.33 -15.32 10.32
N VAL A 192 13.78 -14.29 9.71
CA VAL A 192 13.35 -13.04 10.35
C VAL A 192 11.82 -12.97 10.33
N GLU A 193 11.22 -12.83 11.49
CA GLU A 193 9.79 -12.55 11.60
C GLU A 193 9.54 -11.08 11.36
N VAL A 194 8.47 -10.79 10.61
CA VAL A 194 7.98 -9.44 10.30
C VAL A 194 6.59 -9.32 10.90
N THR A 195 6.39 -8.32 11.75
CA THR A 195 5.06 -7.96 12.25
C THR A 195 4.69 -6.58 11.72
N ILE A 196 3.55 -6.51 11.05
CA ILE A 196 2.97 -5.29 10.52
C ILE A 196 1.72 -5.00 11.36
N THR A 197 1.67 -3.85 12.00
CA THR A 197 0.56 -3.45 12.88
C THR A 197 -0.16 -2.25 12.30
N GLY A 198 -1.48 -2.36 12.11
CA GLY A 198 -2.33 -1.26 11.66
C GLY A 198 -2.41 -0.14 12.68
N THR A 199 -2.50 1.11 12.22
CA THR A 199 -2.64 2.32 13.04
C THR A 199 -3.74 3.23 12.50
N GLY A 200 -4.28 4.12 13.35
CA GLY A 200 -5.31 5.08 12.95
C GLY A 200 -6.57 4.42 12.41
N SER A 201 -6.82 4.62 11.13
CA SER A 201 -7.96 4.03 10.40
C SER A 201 -7.86 2.52 10.22
N TYR A 202 -6.70 1.92 10.47
CA TYR A 202 -6.43 0.49 10.29
C TYR A 202 -6.21 -0.19 11.63
N ILE A 203 -6.62 -1.47 11.74
CA ILE A 203 -6.54 -2.27 12.97
C ILE A 203 -6.07 -3.68 12.64
N GLY A 204 -5.47 -4.37 13.63
CA GLY A 204 -5.00 -5.75 13.52
C GLY A 204 -3.53 -5.86 13.18
N GLU A 205 -3.08 -7.09 12.97
CA GLU A 205 -1.67 -7.42 12.71
C GLU A 205 -1.54 -8.43 11.58
N ILE A 206 -0.51 -8.24 10.75
CA ILE A 206 -0.05 -9.24 9.78
C ILE A 206 1.29 -9.78 10.26
N LYS A 207 1.41 -11.10 10.37
CA LYS A 207 2.66 -11.78 10.67
C LYS A 207 3.15 -12.52 9.44
N SER A 208 4.41 -12.31 9.11
CA SER A 208 5.09 -12.93 7.96
C SER A 208 6.55 -13.18 8.30
N SER A 209 7.31 -13.80 7.41
CA SER A 209 8.73 -14.02 7.58
C SER A 209 9.47 -14.00 6.24
N PHE A 210 10.77 -13.82 6.29
CA PHE A 210 11.70 -14.00 5.19
C PHE A 210 13.02 -14.54 5.72
N ASP A 211 13.83 -15.15 4.85
CA ASP A 211 15.15 -15.63 5.22
C ASP A 211 16.26 -14.63 4.81
N ILE A 212 17.18 -14.39 5.74
CA ILE A 212 18.48 -13.80 5.41
C ILE A 212 19.39 -14.95 5.01
N LEU A 213 19.64 -15.04 3.72
CA LEU A 213 20.48 -16.10 3.15
C LEU A 213 21.96 -15.77 3.32
N PRO A 214 22.83 -16.75 3.43
CA PRO A 214 24.28 -16.53 3.39
C PRO A 214 24.67 -15.74 2.14
N ALA A 215 25.60 -14.80 2.27
CA ALA A 215 26.14 -14.11 1.11
C ALA A 215 26.83 -15.09 0.17
N LYS A 216 26.52 -14.99 -1.13
CA LYS A 216 27.16 -15.82 -2.15
C LYS A 216 28.67 -15.71 -2.08
N GLN A 217 29.35 -16.85 -2.08
CA GLN A 217 30.78 -16.92 -2.15
C GLN A 217 31.25 -16.77 -3.60
N GLN A 218 32.35 -16.05 -3.77
CA GLN A 218 33.03 -16.02 -5.06
C GLN A 218 34.20 -17.01 -5.01
N ILE A 219 34.20 -17.95 -5.94
CA ILE A 219 35.36 -18.80 -6.19
C ILE A 219 36.45 -17.90 -6.79
N GLN A 220 37.57 -17.79 -6.08
CA GLN A 220 38.73 -17.03 -6.53
C GLN A 220 39.65 -17.89 -7.42
N LYS A 221 39.71 -19.17 -7.14
CA LYS A 221 40.52 -20.11 -7.91
C LYS A 221 39.87 -21.49 -7.93
N LEU A 222 39.85 -22.10 -9.10
CA LEU A 222 39.47 -23.49 -9.29
C LEU A 222 40.52 -24.15 -10.19
N GLU A 223 41.20 -25.15 -9.66
CA GLU A 223 42.23 -25.91 -10.37
C GLU A 223 41.87 -27.37 -10.45
N THR A 224 41.95 -27.94 -11.63
CA THR A 224 41.88 -29.39 -11.81
C THR A 224 43.10 -30.05 -11.26
N ARG A 225 42.92 -31.20 -10.60
CA ARG A 225 44.01 -32.07 -10.06
C ARG A 225 43.76 -33.53 -10.45
N PHE A 226 44.76 -34.35 -10.34
CA PHE A 226 44.61 -35.77 -10.59
C PHE A 226 43.51 -36.34 -9.67
N LYS A 227 42.45 -36.89 -10.25
CA LYS A 227 41.28 -37.39 -9.53
C LYS A 227 40.72 -36.42 -8.49
N GLY A 228 40.57 -35.12 -8.86
CA GLY A 228 40.06 -34.13 -7.93
C GLY A 228 40.19 -32.70 -8.43
N PHE A 229 39.99 -31.77 -7.52
CA PHE A 229 40.16 -30.35 -7.77
C PHE A 229 40.59 -29.60 -6.50
N PHE A 230 41.16 -28.43 -6.71
CA PHE A 230 41.45 -27.44 -5.67
C PHE A 230 40.53 -26.25 -5.89
N ILE A 231 39.92 -25.76 -4.81
CA ILE A 231 39.05 -24.58 -4.81
C ILE A 231 39.54 -23.61 -3.73
N ASP A 232 39.54 -22.34 -4.09
CA ASP A 232 39.86 -21.20 -3.23
C ASP A 232 38.75 -20.17 -3.34
N TRP A 233 38.33 -19.61 -2.21
CA TRP A 233 37.26 -18.62 -2.13
C TRP A 233 37.58 -17.49 -1.17
N ALA A 234 36.91 -16.32 -1.36
CA ALA A 234 37.05 -15.20 -0.44
C ALA A 234 36.40 -15.53 0.91
N GLN A 235 37.14 -15.43 2.01
CA GLN A 235 36.56 -15.53 3.34
C GLN A 235 35.50 -14.42 3.58
N LYS A 236 34.36 -14.79 4.16
CA LYS A 236 33.36 -13.86 4.67
C LYS A 236 33.38 -13.88 6.19
N GLY A 237 33.76 -12.78 6.83
CA GLY A 237 33.92 -12.67 8.26
C GLY A 237 32.70 -13.07 9.11
N SER A 238 31.54 -13.13 8.51
CA SER A 238 30.28 -13.52 9.14
C SER A 238 29.89 -14.99 8.94
N ALA A 239 30.64 -15.75 8.10
CA ALA A 239 30.34 -17.15 7.89
C ALA A 239 30.75 -17.97 9.11
N THR A 240 29.88 -18.88 9.54
CA THR A 240 30.18 -19.86 10.58
C THR A 240 30.78 -21.16 10.01
N GLY A 241 30.75 -21.30 8.67
CA GLY A 241 31.26 -22.42 7.92
C GLY A 241 30.94 -22.28 6.45
N TYR A 242 31.30 -23.27 5.67
CA TYR A 242 31.05 -23.33 4.24
C TYR A 242 30.49 -24.69 3.87
N GLU A 243 29.70 -24.71 2.83
CA GLU A 243 29.21 -25.91 2.18
C GLU A 243 29.63 -25.89 0.71
N ILE A 244 30.34 -26.92 0.28
CA ILE A 244 30.80 -27.07 -1.09
C ILE A 244 30.09 -28.27 -1.67
N GLU A 245 29.28 -28.00 -2.67
CA GLU A 245 28.57 -29.02 -3.45
C GLU A 245 29.30 -29.21 -4.78
N TYR A 246 29.54 -30.46 -5.17
CA TYR A 246 30.16 -30.80 -6.44
C TYR A 246 29.56 -32.07 -7.01
N SER A 247 29.55 -32.16 -8.33
CA SER A 247 28.99 -33.29 -9.10
C SER A 247 29.73 -33.46 -10.41
N THR A 248 29.73 -34.66 -10.96
CA THR A 248 30.10 -34.94 -12.35
C THR A 248 28.97 -34.67 -13.33
N ASN A 249 27.75 -34.44 -12.82
CA ASN A 249 26.56 -34.13 -13.59
C ASN A 249 26.26 -32.62 -13.55
N ALA A 250 26.09 -32.00 -14.69
CA ALA A 250 25.77 -30.57 -14.80
C ALA A 250 24.45 -30.19 -14.10
N ASP A 251 23.52 -31.12 -13.97
CA ASP A 251 22.23 -30.93 -13.29
C ASP A 251 22.33 -31.19 -11.76
N PHE A 252 23.50 -31.48 -11.22
CA PHE A 252 23.76 -31.80 -9.81
C PHE A 252 22.89 -32.92 -9.21
N LYS A 253 22.36 -33.84 -10.05
CA LYS A 253 21.47 -34.92 -9.59
C LYS A 253 22.14 -35.90 -8.62
N ASP A 254 23.44 -36.10 -8.75
CA ASP A 254 24.26 -37.00 -7.89
C ASP A 254 25.37 -36.19 -7.22
N SER A 255 25.02 -35.09 -6.58
CA SER A 255 25.96 -34.21 -5.97
C SER A 255 26.52 -34.76 -4.66
N THR A 256 27.76 -34.42 -4.37
CA THR A 256 28.41 -34.65 -3.07
C THR A 256 28.56 -33.31 -2.34
N VAL A 257 28.15 -33.28 -1.07
CA VAL A 257 28.23 -32.08 -0.24
C VAL A 257 29.34 -32.24 0.79
N LYS A 258 30.29 -31.30 0.83
CA LYS A 258 31.30 -31.17 1.84
C LYS A 258 31.03 -29.99 2.74
N LYS A 259 30.76 -30.23 4.02
CA LYS A 259 30.55 -29.18 5.03
C LYS A 259 31.84 -28.87 5.76
N LEU A 260 32.14 -27.60 5.91
CA LEU A 260 33.24 -27.07 6.72
C LEU A 260 32.58 -26.25 7.85
N THR A 261 32.73 -26.70 9.08
CA THR A 261 32.06 -26.17 10.27
C THR A 261 32.78 -24.97 10.91
N ALA A 262 33.78 -24.44 10.24
CA ALA A 262 34.54 -23.28 10.69
C ALA A 262 34.65 -22.24 9.56
N ASN A 263 34.78 -20.97 9.92
CA ASN A 263 35.00 -19.87 8.96
C ASN A 263 36.36 -19.95 8.24
N LYS A 264 37.29 -20.75 8.76
CA LYS A 264 38.54 -21.16 8.15
C LYS A 264 38.49 -22.67 7.91
N PRO A 265 39.01 -23.22 6.81
CA PRO A 265 39.84 -22.61 5.77
C PRO A 265 39.06 -21.88 4.69
N ASP A 266 39.77 -21.10 3.85
CA ASP A 266 39.34 -20.45 2.62
C ASP A 266 39.67 -21.28 1.36
N THR A 267 40.27 -22.43 1.56
CA THR A 267 40.64 -23.36 0.49
C THR A 267 40.26 -24.80 0.83
N LEU A 268 40.00 -25.59 -0.19
CA LEU A 268 39.75 -27.03 -0.07
C LEU A 268 40.35 -27.78 -1.25
N THR A 269 40.98 -28.93 -0.96
CA THR A 269 41.32 -29.88 -1.99
C THR A 269 40.39 -31.11 -1.88
N ILE A 270 39.75 -31.45 -2.94
CA ILE A 270 39.01 -32.70 -3.11
C ILE A 270 39.86 -33.66 -3.93
N SER A 271 40.02 -34.89 -3.46
CA SER A 271 40.80 -35.95 -4.12
C SER A 271 40.04 -37.27 -4.08
N GLY A 272 40.48 -38.23 -4.89
CA GLY A 272 39.87 -39.57 -4.95
C GLY A 272 38.58 -39.66 -5.77
N LEU A 273 38.32 -38.66 -6.60
CA LEU A 273 37.15 -38.71 -7.51
C LEU A 273 37.37 -39.76 -8.59
N THR A 274 36.36 -40.55 -8.87
CA THR A 274 36.32 -41.44 -10.05
C THR A 274 35.98 -40.62 -11.28
N ALA A 275 36.68 -40.88 -12.39
CA ALA A 275 36.24 -40.31 -13.67
C ALA A 275 34.87 -40.89 -14.01
N GLY A 276 33.91 -40.00 -14.31
CA GLY A 276 32.61 -40.39 -14.83
C GLY A 276 32.73 -40.84 -16.27
#